data_77201d94ea1d0c4234d5d7bb19afef12
#
_entry.id   77201d94ea1d0c4234d5d7bb19afef12
#
_cell.length_a   1.000
_cell.length_b   1.000
_cell.length_c   1.000
_cell.angle_alpha   90.00
_cell.angle_beta   90.00
_cell.angle_gamma   90.00
#
_symmetry.space_group_name_H-M   'P 1'
#
loop_
_entity.id
_entity.type
_entity.pdbx_description
1 polymer ?
#
loop_
_entity_poly.entity_id
_entity_poly.type
_entity_poly.pdbx_seq_one_letter_code
_entity_poly.pdbx_strand_id
1 'polypeptide(L)'
;MRQPLRGHDYWITSIAFSPDRSEIISGSWDKTIRVWDAITGVEKLPPFRGHDDRIWSIALSPDGSKIISGSVDKTIRVWDARIGVEMLPPLRGHDDVVFSVAFSPDGSKIASGSQDKTIRIWDASIGAEMLPPLLGHGFGITSIEFSPNGSKIVSGSADKTIRVWDASIGIEILPCLRGHHGAVTSVIFSPDGSKIISGSDDKTIRVWDASTGVEMLPPLRGHNSMVQSVAFSPDGSKIISGSYPDSNIRAWDANTGIMLLNPQITPDDPAMPAINNLMIREWLTNISTGRYMGALPVDARFHRGRLHGSTYFGWTAGYKLVIIHFPDHWCLLW
;
A
#
# COMPACT_ATOMS: atom_id res chain seq x y z
N MET A 1 -14.23 20.59 9.01
CA MET A 1 -12.97 19.81 8.85
C MET A 1 -12.99 18.71 9.91
N ARG A 2 -12.72 17.47 9.55
CA ARG A 2 -12.53 16.40 10.56
C ARG A 2 -11.17 16.59 11.21
N GLN A 3 -11.10 16.35 12.52
CA GLN A 3 -9.84 16.42 13.26
C GLN A 3 -8.91 15.28 12.77
N PRO A 4 -7.58 15.50 12.70
CA PRO A 4 -6.63 14.43 12.43
C PRO A 4 -6.73 13.35 13.50
N LEU A 5 -6.53 12.08 13.11
CA LEU A 5 -6.40 10.97 14.05
C LEU A 5 -5.12 11.18 14.87
N ARG A 6 -5.25 11.23 16.21
CA ARG A 6 -4.13 11.46 17.11
C ARG A 6 -4.00 10.32 18.10
N GLY A 7 -2.77 9.84 18.32
CA GLY A 7 -2.53 8.79 19.30
C GLY A 7 -1.18 8.11 19.17
N HIS A 8 -0.69 7.88 17.95
CA HIS A 8 0.67 7.36 17.77
C HIS A 8 1.73 8.39 18.18
N ASP A 9 2.80 7.89 18.83
CA ASP A 9 3.93 8.71 19.31
C ASP A 9 5.06 8.81 18.29
N TYR A 10 5.02 7.96 17.24
CA TYR A 10 6.01 7.92 16.16
C TYR A 10 5.34 7.73 14.81
N TRP A 11 6.15 7.62 13.76
CA TRP A 11 5.69 7.52 12.37
C TRP A 11 4.76 6.33 12.15
N ILE A 12 3.69 6.61 11.43
CA ILE A 12 2.80 5.59 10.90
C ILE A 12 3.39 5.12 9.57
N THR A 13 3.62 3.84 9.46
CA THR A 13 4.26 3.21 8.30
C THR A 13 3.30 2.49 7.39
N SER A 14 2.18 2.05 7.96
CA SER A 14 1.19 1.30 7.21
C SER A 14 -0.20 1.54 7.75
N ILE A 15 -1.17 1.62 6.84
CA ILE A 15 -2.59 1.77 7.16
C ILE A 15 -3.41 0.82 6.31
N ALA A 16 -4.52 0.37 6.87
CA ALA A 16 -5.50 -0.44 6.15
C ALA A 16 -6.92 -0.08 6.59
N PHE A 17 -7.91 -0.40 5.75
CA PHE A 17 -9.31 -0.35 6.13
C PHE A 17 -9.84 -1.73 6.41
N SER A 18 -10.81 -1.82 7.33
CA SER A 18 -11.63 -3.02 7.43
C SER A 18 -12.42 -3.25 6.14
N PRO A 19 -12.73 -4.51 5.79
CA PRO A 19 -13.48 -4.83 4.56
C PRO A 19 -14.84 -4.14 4.48
N ASP A 20 -15.51 -3.92 5.62
CA ASP A 20 -16.76 -3.18 5.73
C ASP A 20 -16.56 -1.65 5.76
N ARG A 21 -15.30 -1.19 5.78
CA ARG A 21 -14.88 0.23 5.79
C ARG A 21 -15.29 1.01 7.05
N SER A 22 -15.70 0.33 8.09
CA SER A 22 -16.07 0.96 9.34
C SER A 22 -14.85 1.35 10.20
N GLU A 23 -13.69 0.75 9.93
CA GLU A 23 -12.47 0.94 10.71
C GLU A 23 -11.26 1.27 9.86
N ILE A 24 -10.37 2.08 10.44
CA ILE A 24 -9.02 2.33 9.95
C ILE A 24 -8.07 1.67 10.93
N ILE A 25 -7.11 0.93 10.41
CA ILE A 25 -6.06 0.30 11.19
C ILE A 25 -4.73 0.94 10.82
N SER A 26 -3.91 1.26 11.80
CA SER A 26 -2.59 1.87 11.60
C SER A 26 -1.51 1.15 12.37
N GLY A 27 -0.38 0.89 11.70
CA GLY A 27 0.84 0.36 12.31
C GLY A 27 1.92 1.44 12.37
N SER A 28 2.70 1.48 13.44
CA SER A 28 3.62 2.58 13.72
C SER A 28 4.99 2.13 14.22
N TRP A 29 5.95 3.03 14.10
CA TRP A 29 7.26 2.93 14.75
C TRP A 29 7.22 3.04 16.28
N ASP A 30 6.07 3.43 16.87
CA ASP A 30 5.84 3.33 18.31
C ASP A 30 5.60 1.88 18.78
N LYS A 31 5.73 0.90 17.86
CA LYS A 31 5.58 -0.54 18.07
C LYS A 31 4.14 -0.97 18.34
N THR A 32 3.17 -0.11 18.05
CA THR A 32 1.75 -0.39 18.28
C THR A 32 0.95 -0.43 16.99
N ILE A 33 -0.16 -1.17 17.04
CA ILE A 33 -1.25 -1.09 16.08
C ILE A 33 -2.42 -0.38 16.78
N ARG A 34 -3.09 0.52 16.08
CA ARG A 34 -4.29 1.20 16.56
C ARG A 34 -5.45 1.02 15.60
N VAL A 35 -6.65 0.97 16.16
CA VAL A 35 -7.91 0.81 15.42
C VAL A 35 -8.79 2.01 15.69
N TRP A 36 -9.25 2.65 14.61
CA TRP A 36 -10.01 3.88 14.63
C TRP A 36 -11.36 3.68 13.96
N ASP A 37 -12.39 4.29 14.49
CA ASP A 37 -13.66 4.40 13.80
C ASP A 37 -13.50 5.34 12.59
N ALA A 38 -13.78 4.84 11.40
CA ALA A 38 -13.56 5.56 10.15
C ALA A 38 -14.48 6.78 9.97
N ILE A 39 -15.59 6.84 10.72
CA ILE A 39 -16.55 7.93 10.64
C ILE A 39 -16.23 9.01 11.65
N THR A 40 -16.00 8.64 12.90
CA THR A 40 -15.82 9.57 14.01
C THR A 40 -14.35 9.95 14.23
N GLY A 41 -13.42 9.08 13.82
CA GLY A 41 -11.99 9.22 14.09
C GLY A 41 -11.61 8.89 15.53
N VAL A 42 -12.51 8.29 16.30
CA VAL A 42 -12.24 7.87 17.68
C VAL A 42 -11.53 6.53 17.70
N GLU A 43 -10.52 6.39 18.55
CA GLU A 43 -9.86 5.10 18.79
C GLU A 43 -10.83 4.12 19.44
N LYS A 44 -11.02 2.95 18.83
CA LYS A 44 -12.01 1.95 19.25
C LYS A 44 -11.51 0.96 20.28
N LEU A 45 -10.22 0.66 20.23
CA LEU A 45 -9.58 -0.35 21.07
C LEU A 45 -8.28 0.21 21.66
N PRO A 46 -7.85 -0.28 22.82
CA PRO A 46 -6.51 0.00 23.32
C PRO A 46 -5.45 -0.40 22.27
N PRO A 47 -4.32 0.31 22.18
CA PRO A 47 -3.25 -0.02 21.25
C PRO A 47 -2.77 -1.46 21.41
N PHE A 48 -2.70 -2.23 20.33
CA PHE A 48 -2.14 -3.58 20.35
C PHE A 48 -0.64 -3.51 20.57
N ARG A 49 -0.16 -4.22 21.58
CA ARG A 49 1.25 -4.21 22.00
C ARG A 49 1.79 -5.64 22.02
N GLY A 50 3.02 -5.79 21.55
CA GLY A 50 3.67 -7.11 21.52
C GLY A 50 4.98 -7.08 20.74
N HIS A 51 5.06 -6.34 19.64
CA HIS A 51 6.33 -6.19 18.92
C HIS A 51 7.40 -5.51 19.78
N ASP A 52 8.61 -6.03 19.69
CA ASP A 52 9.79 -5.51 20.43
C ASP A 52 10.44 -4.33 19.70
N ASP A 53 10.11 -4.12 18.42
CA ASP A 53 10.59 -3.01 17.60
C ASP A 53 9.48 -2.50 16.65
N ARG A 54 9.82 -1.50 15.85
CA ARG A 54 8.94 -0.76 14.94
C ARG A 54 8.14 -1.69 14.04
N ILE A 55 6.86 -1.40 13.89
CA ILE A 55 6.03 -2.04 12.89
C ILE A 55 6.28 -1.35 11.55
N TRP A 56 6.44 -2.14 10.49
CA TRP A 56 6.67 -1.61 9.15
C TRP A 56 5.47 -1.77 8.23
N SER A 57 4.78 -2.87 8.35
CA SER A 57 3.63 -3.21 7.50
C SER A 57 2.53 -3.87 8.29
N ILE A 58 1.29 -3.59 7.94
CA ILE A 58 0.10 -4.29 8.44
C ILE A 58 -0.80 -4.69 7.27
N ALA A 59 -1.57 -5.75 7.45
CA ALA A 59 -2.66 -6.12 6.54
C ALA A 59 -3.82 -6.73 7.33
N LEU A 60 -5.04 -6.62 6.78
CA LEU A 60 -6.22 -7.30 7.30
C LEU A 60 -6.54 -8.54 6.47
N SER A 61 -7.08 -9.55 7.14
CA SER A 61 -7.69 -10.69 6.46
C SER A 61 -8.92 -10.24 5.64
N PRO A 62 -9.25 -10.94 4.55
CA PRO A 62 -10.38 -10.57 3.70
C PRO A 62 -11.73 -10.56 4.42
N ASP A 63 -11.88 -11.36 5.48
CA ASP A 63 -13.07 -11.40 6.34
C ASP A 63 -13.04 -10.34 7.46
N GLY A 64 -11.94 -9.60 7.60
CA GLY A 64 -11.74 -8.59 8.63
C GLY A 64 -11.52 -9.12 10.03
N SER A 65 -11.39 -10.43 10.21
CA SER A 65 -11.27 -11.03 11.56
C SER A 65 -9.86 -10.96 12.14
N LYS A 66 -8.83 -10.87 11.28
CA LYS A 66 -7.43 -10.89 11.68
C LYS A 66 -6.67 -9.70 11.14
N ILE A 67 -5.71 -9.23 11.91
CA ILE A 67 -4.68 -8.29 11.49
C ILE A 67 -3.33 -9.02 11.52
N ILE A 68 -2.49 -8.81 10.52
CA ILE A 68 -1.08 -9.22 10.56
C ILE A 68 -0.20 -8.00 10.57
N SER A 69 0.96 -8.12 11.22
CA SER A 69 1.97 -7.06 11.28
C SER A 69 3.36 -7.63 11.07
N GLY A 70 4.16 -6.96 10.24
CA GLY A 70 5.57 -7.22 10.03
C GLY A 70 6.42 -6.13 10.67
N SER A 71 7.54 -6.49 11.29
CA SER A 71 8.31 -5.61 12.16
C SER A 71 9.82 -5.67 11.91
N VAL A 72 10.50 -4.64 12.40
CA VAL A 72 11.96 -4.58 12.54
C VAL A 72 12.47 -5.65 13.51
N ASP A 73 11.62 -6.15 14.42
CA ASP A 73 11.95 -7.27 15.32
C ASP A 73 12.07 -8.63 14.60
N LYS A 74 11.94 -8.63 13.25
CA LYS A 74 12.08 -9.79 12.35
C LYS A 74 10.94 -10.80 12.44
N THR A 75 9.85 -10.43 13.12
CA THR A 75 8.69 -11.31 13.30
C THR A 75 7.47 -10.78 12.56
N ILE A 76 6.57 -11.71 12.28
CA ILE A 76 5.19 -11.40 11.92
C ILE A 76 4.31 -11.78 13.11
N ARG A 77 3.33 -10.97 13.46
CA ARG A 77 2.33 -11.27 14.48
C ARG A 77 0.93 -11.29 13.89
N VAL A 78 0.09 -12.13 14.45
CA VAL A 78 -1.31 -12.31 14.04
C VAL A 78 -2.21 -11.93 15.21
N TRP A 79 -3.12 -11.00 14.99
CA TRP A 79 -3.98 -10.40 16.01
C TRP A 79 -5.44 -10.65 15.70
N ASP A 80 -6.25 -10.87 16.72
CA ASP A 80 -7.70 -10.76 16.61
C ASP A 80 -8.09 -9.28 16.43
N ALA A 81 -8.71 -8.97 15.31
CA ALA A 81 -9.03 -7.58 14.96
C ALA A 81 -10.08 -6.94 15.87
N ARG A 82 -10.88 -7.75 16.57
CA ARG A 82 -12.01 -7.29 17.42
C ARG A 82 -11.60 -6.95 18.83
N ILE A 83 -10.59 -7.64 19.36
CA ILE A 83 -10.19 -7.52 20.77
C ILE A 83 -8.72 -7.17 20.95
N GLY A 84 -7.92 -7.18 19.86
CA GLY A 84 -6.51 -6.78 19.89
C GLY A 84 -5.57 -7.75 20.58
N VAL A 85 -5.97 -9.01 20.73
CA VAL A 85 -5.15 -10.06 21.35
C VAL A 85 -4.39 -10.82 20.29
N GLU A 86 -3.13 -11.16 20.57
CA GLU A 86 -2.31 -12.01 19.70
C GLU A 86 -2.89 -13.42 19.66
N MET A 87 -3.15 -13.92 18.44
CA MET A 87 -3.82 -15.21 18.22
C MET A 87 -2.86 -16.38 18.13
N LEU A 88 -1.64 -16.12 17.69
CA LEU A 88 -0.60 -17.11 17.45
C LEU A 88 0.72 -16.64 18.06
N PRO A 89 1.61 -17.56 18.45
CA PRO A 89 3.00 -17.17 18.74
C PRO A 89 3.60 -16.40 17.57
N PRO A 90 4.54 -15.46 17.81
CA PRO A 90 5.19 -14.71 16.74
C PRO A 90 5.76 -15.64 15.68
N LEU A 91 5.43 -15.43 14.41
CA LEU A 91 5.97 -16.21 13.30
C LEU A 91 7.43 -15.81 13.12
N ARG A 92 8.31 -16.76 13.31
CA ARG A 92 9.78 -16.57 13.30
C ARG A 92 10.39 -17.36 12.16
N GLY A 93 11.41 -16.78 11.53
CA GLY A 93 12.13 -17.40 10.43
C GLY A 93 12.91 -16.39 9.62
N HIS A 94 12.41 -15.16 9.48
CA HIS A 94 13.19 -14.09 8.86
C HIS A 94 14.40 -13.69 9.72
N ASP A 95 15.53 -13.46 9.04
CA ASP A 95 16.80 -13.07 9.68
C ASP A 95 17.00 -11.55 9.75
N ASP A 96 16.06 -10.77 9.15
CA ASP A 96 16.11 -9.32 9.13
C ASP A 96 14.69 -8.73 9.07
N VAL A 97 14.58 -7.40 9.00
CA VAL A 97 13.34 -6.62 9.01
C VAL A 97 12.29 -7.19 8.05
N VAL A 98 11.06 -7.36 8.52
CA VAL A 98 9.91 -7.69 7.69
C VAL A 98 9.29 -6.39 7.18
N PHE A 99 9.50 -6.07 5.89
CA PHE A 99 9.05 -4.83 5.29
C PHE A 99 7.61 -4.86 4.77
N SER A 100 7.13 -6.03 4.36
CA SER A 100 5.81 -6.14 3.76
C SER A 100 5.14 -7.46 4.11
N VAL A 101 3.86 -7.40 4.43
CA VAL A 101 3.03 -8.58 4.71
C VAL A 101 1.71 -8.48 3.95
N ALA A 102 1.18 -9.61 3.50
CA ALA A 102 -0.08 -9.70 2.80
C ALA A 102 -0.83 -10.99 3.14
N PHE A 103 -2.17 -10.93 3.17
CA PHE A 103 -3.03 -12.11 3.17
C PHE A 103 -3.33 -12.56 1.74
N SER A 104 -3.48 -13.87 1.55
CA SER A 104 -4.12 -14.40 0.35
C SER A 104 -5.60 -13.98 0.31
N PRO A 105 -6.22 -13.87 -0.89
CA PRO A 105 -7.62 -13.45 -1.01
C PRO A 105 -8.64 -14.35 -0.31
N ASP A 106 -8.31 -15.61 -0.06
CA ASP A 106 -9.10 -16.55 0.71
C ASP A 106 -8.80 -16.50 2.22
N GLY A 107 -7.81 -15.70 2.64
CA GLY A 107 -7.38 -15.56 4.03
C GLY A 107 -6.63 -16.76 4.60
N SER A 108 -6.35 -17.79 3.80
CA SER A 108 -5.71 -19.03 4.28
C SER A 108 -4.19 -18.92 4.46
N LYS A 109 -3.55 -18.01 3.70
CA LYS A 109 -2.10 -17.83 3.70
C LYS A 109 -1.70 -16.42 4.06
N ILE A 110 -0.51 -16.29 4.62
CA ILE A 110 0.21 -15.03 4.81
C ILE A 110 1.49 -15.10 3.97
N ALA A 111 1.80 -14.06 3.24
CA ALA A 111 3.09 -13.85 2.62
C ALA A 111 3.84 -12.72 3.32
N SER A 112 5.15 -12.87 3.49
CA SER A 112 6.01 -11.85 4.08
C SER A 112 7.27 -11.66 3.26
N GLY A 113 7.65 -10.39 3.05
CA GLY A 113 8.88 -10.00 2.36
C GLY A 113 9.82 -9.26 3.33
N SER A 114 11.10 -9.61 3.30
CA SER A 114 12.08 -9.15 4.27
C SER A 114 13.34 -8.55 3.64
N GLN A 115 14.03 -7.75 4.43
CA GLN A 115 15.38 -7.27 4.16
C GLN A 115 16.39 -8.42 4.01
N ASP A 116 16.11 -9.61 4.57
CA ASP A 116 16.91 -10.84 4.39
C ASP A 116 16.87 -11.40 2.96
N LYS A 117 16.16 -10.71 2.04
CA LYS A 117 16.01 -11.02 0.61
C LYS A 117 15.12 -12.23 0.32
N THR A 118 14.40 -12.71 1.31
CA THR A 118 13.49 -13.85 1.18
C THR A 118 12.03 -13.44 1.23
N ILE A 119 11.19 -14.26 0.60
CA ILE A 119 9.76 -14.29 0.80
C ILE A 119 9.43 -15.56 1.53
N ARG A 120 8.57 -15.50 2.56
CA ARG A 120 8.06 -16.66 3.26
C ARG A 120 6.55 -16.73 3.18
N ILE A 121 6.02 -17.93 3.15
CA ILE A 121 4.58 -18.21 3.08
C ILE A 121 4.19 -19.03 4.30
N TRP A 122 3.17 -18.55 5.01
CA TRP A 122 2.72 -19.10 6.28
C TRP A 122 1.24 -19.49 6.20
N ASP A 123 0.88 -20.55 6.89
CA ASP A 123 -0.52 -20.90 7.16
C ASP A 123 -1.11 -19.90 8.16
N ALA A 124 -2.17 -19.21 7.77
CA ALA A 124 -2.78 -18.14 8.57
C ALA A 124 -3.55 -18.66 9.80
N SER A 125 -3.76 -19.98 9.91
CA SER A 125 -4.51 -20.58 11.03
C SER A 125 -3.61 -21.10 12.14
N ILE A 126 -2.45 -21.65 11.79
CA ILE A 126 -1.54 -22.29 12.74
C ILE A 126 -0.16 -21.60 12.80
N GLY A 127 0.12 -20.67 11.88
CA GLY A 127 1.39 -19.94 11.83
C GLY A 127 2.59 -20.75 11.34
N ALA A 128 2.37 -21.95 10.79
CA ALA A 128 3.44 -22.76 10.25
C ALA A 128 3.92 -22.25 8.90
N GLU A 129 5.22 -22.29 8.65
CA GLU A 129 5.79 -22.04 7.32
C GLU A 129 5.37 -23.17 6.37
N MET A 130 4.79 -22.82 5.22
CA MET A 130 4.20 -23.77 4.28
C MET A 130 5.18 -24.25 3.21
N LEU A 131 6.14 -23.41 2.86
CA LEU A 131 7.12 -23.65 1.80
C LEU A 131 8.50 -23.20 2.27
N PRO A 132 9.58 -23.76 1.71
CA PRO A 132 10.91 -23.20 1.88
C PRO A 132 10.94 -21.73 1.46
N PRO A 133 11.81 -20.88 2.05
CA PRO A 133 11.92 -19.48 1.66
C PRO A 133 12.13 -19.31 0.16
N LEU A 134 11.36 -18.45 -0.49
CA LEU A 134 11.50 -18.12 -1.90
C LEU A 134 12.74 -17.23 -2.07
N LEU A 135 13.68 -17.70 -2.86
CA LEU A 135 14.98 -17.06 -3.10
C LEU A 135 15.07 -16.58 -4.55
N GLY A 136 15.72 -15.44 -4.77
CA GLY A 136 15.95 -14.90 -6.12
C GLY A 136 16.32 -13.44 -6.15
N HIS A 137 15.73 -12.62 -5.28
CA HIS A 137 16.11 -11.22 -5.18
C HIS A 137 17.53 -11.02 -4.61
N GLY A 138 18.26 -10.05 -5.17
CA GLY A 138 19.62 -9.72 -4.75
C GLY A 138 19.68 -8.82 -3.50
N PHE A 139 18.57 -8.13 -3.19
CA PHE A 139 18.42 -7.22 -2.04
C PHE A 139 17.05 -7.39 -1.38
N GLY A 140 16.82 -6.64 -0.30
CA GLY A 140 15.59 -6.74 0.48
C GLY A 140 14.31 -6.58 -0.33
N ILE A 141 13.28 -7.31 0.09
CA ILE A 141 11.93 -7.25 -0.48
C ILE A 141 11.20 -6.06 0.18
N THR A 142 10.79 -5.11 -0.61
CA THR A 142 10.16 -3.86 -0.17
C THR A 142 8.64 -3.91 -0.19
N SER A 143 8.08 -4.71 -1.10
CA SER A 143 6.63 -4.83 -1.30
C SER A 143 6.27 -6.22 -1.79
N ILE A 144 5.15 -6.75 -1.29
CA ILE A 144 4.64 -8.06 -1.67
C ILE A 144 3.11 -8.03 -1.73
N GLU A 145 2.52 -8.71 -2.70
CA GLU A 145 1.07 -8.86 -2.81
C GLU A 145 0.69 -10.19 -3.47
N PHE A 146 -0.48 -10.73 -3.10
CA PHE A 146 -1.11 -11.83 -3.82
C PHE A 146 -1.90 -11.32 -5.02
N SER A 147 -1.96 -12.11 -6.08
CA SER A 147 -2.92 -11.87 -7.17
C SER A 147 -4.37 -12.01 -6.66
N PRO A 148 -5.35 -11.36 -7.30
CA PRO A 148 -6.75 -11.40 -6.85
C PRO A 148 -7.35 -12.81 -6.74
N ASN A 149 -6.84 -13.76 -7.51
CA ASN A 149 -7.25 -15.16 -7.44
C ASN A 149 -6.39 -16.02 -6.50
N GLY A 150 -5.40 -15.41 -5.81
CA GLY A 150 -4.52 -16.07 -4.87
C GLY A 150 -3.49 -17.05 -5.47
N SER A 151 -3.43 -17.19 -6.80
CA SER A 151 -2.54 -18.17 -7.43
C SER A 151 -1.10 -17.70 -7.58
N LYS A 152 -0.88 -16.36 -7.56
CA LYS A 152 0.45 -15.76 -7.74
C LYS A 152 0.78 -14.82 -6.60
N ILE A 153 2.08 -14.61 -6.41
CA ILE A 153 2.62 -13.55 -5.56
C ILE A 153 3.48 -12.65 -6.45
N VAL A 154 3.39 -11.35 -6.29
CA VAL A 154 4.30 -10.38 -6.87
C VAL A 154 5.17 -9.77 -5.78
N SER A 155 6.44 -9.58 -6.06
CA SER A 155 7.39 -8.94 -5.15
C SER A 155 8.20 -7.86 -5.83
N GLY A 156 8.36 -6.72 -5.17
CA GLY A 156 9.27 -5.65 -5.52
C GLY A 156 10.46 -5.62 -4.56
N SER A 157 11.63 -5.22 -5.06
CA SER A 157 12.85 -5.25 -4.28
C SER A 157 13.74 -4.02 -4.48
N ALA A 158 14.58 -3.78 -3.49
CA ALA A 158 15.68 -2.83 -3.56
C ALA A 158 16.72 -3.20 -4.63
N ASP A 159 16.69 -4.43 -5.18
CA ASP A 159 17.50 -4.83 -6.33
C ASP A 159 16.98 -4.27 -7.67
N LYS A 160 15.96 -3.40 -7.64
CA LYS A 160 15.33 -2.72 -8.78
C LYS A 160 14.52 -3.63 -9.68
N THR A 161 14.18 -4.82 -9.22
CA THR A 161 13.46 -5.83 -10.00
C THR A 161 12.13 -6.18 -9.34
N ILE A 162 11.27 -6.74 -10.18
CA ILE A 162 10.00 -7.33 -9.76
C ILE A 162 10.05 -8.80 -10.15
N ARG A 163 9.53 -9.67 -9.29
CA ARG A 163 9.41 -11.10 -9.57
C ARG A 163 7.98 -11.57 -9.31
N VAL A 164 7.59 -12.61 -10.04
CA VAL A 164 6.26 -13.22 -9.93
C VAL A 164 6.43 -14.71 -9.63
N TRP A 165 5.75 -15.15 -8.58
CA TRP A 165 5.90 -16.48 -8.02
C TRP A 165 4.57 -17.23 -8.06
N ASP A 166 4.62 -18.55 -8.21
CA ASP A 166 3.48 -19.42 -7.94
C ASP A 166 3.27 -19.52 -6.41
N ALA A 167 2.09 -19.17 -5.93
CA ALA A 167 1.78 -19.12 -4.49
C ALA A 167 1.60 -20.51 -3.85
N SER A 168 1.54 -21.58 -4.65
CA SER A 168 1.33 -22.96 -4.16
C SER A 168 2.61 -23.77 -4.02
N ILE A 169 3.59 -23.52 -4.90
CA ILE A 169 4.84 -24.27 -4.96
C ILE A 169 6.09 -23.42 -4.81
N GLY A 170 5.93 -22.07 -4.76
CA GLY A 170 7.01 -21.13 -4.46
C GLY A 170 8.05 -20.94 -5.55
N ILE A 171 7.79 -21.35 -6.79
CA ILE A 171 8.70 -21.13 -7.91
C ILE A 171 8.44 -19.79 -8.62
N GLU A 172 9.48 -19.17 -9.15
CA GLU A 172 9.36 -18.02 -10.05
C GLU A 172 8.76 -18.47 -11.40
N ILE A 173 7.66 -17.82 -11.83
CA ILE A 173 6.90 -18.24 -13.02
C ILE A 173 7.06 -17.32 -14.22
N LEU A 174 7.69 -16.17 -14.04
CA LEU A 174 8.01 -15.23 -15.12
C LEU A 174 9.49 -14.87 -15.06
N PRO A 175 10.11 -14.52 -16.19
CA PRO A 175 11.42 -13.89 -16.16
C PRO A 175 11.38 -12.63 -15.27
N CYS A 176 12.44 -12.42 -14.51
CA CYS A 176 12.60 -11.23 -13.66
C CYS A 176 12.28 -9.94 -14.44
N LEU A 177 11.28 -9.18 -14.03
CA LEU A 177 10.88 -7.94 -14.69
C LEU A 177 11.90 -6.85 -14.38
N ARG A 178 12.55 -6.36 -15.41
CA ARG A 178 13.63 -5.36 -15.35
C ARG A 178 13.25 -4.11 -16.12
N GLY A 179 13.65 -2.95 -15.59
CA GLY A 179 13.39 -1.67 -16.23
C GLY A 179 13.59 -0.50 -15.29
N HIS A 180 13.23 -0.66 -14.02
CA HIS A 180 13.50 0.36 -13.00
C HIS A 180 15.00 0.58 -12.78
N HIS A 181 15.38 1.85 -12.57
CA HIS A 181 16.75 2.27 -12.27
C HIS A 181 16.98 2.55 -10.79
N GLY A 182 15.92 2.57 -9.98
CA GLY A 182 15.94 2.69 -8.51
C GLY A 182 15.24 1.50 -7.85
N ALA A 183 15.26 1.43 -6.52
CA ALA A 183 14.55 0.41 -5.77
C ALA A 183 13.06 0.43 -6.15
N VAL A 184 12.45 -0.74 -6.26
CA VAL A 184 10.99 -0.86 -6.38
C VAL A 184 10.41 -0.72 -4.98
N THR A 185 9.58 0.28 -4.77
CA THR A 185 9.05 0.63 -3.44
C THR A 185 7.67 0.05 -3.17
N SER A 186 6.90 -0.12 -4.25
CA SER A 186 5.51 -0.62 -4.17
C SER A 186 5.19 -1.40 -5.45
N VAL A 187 4.53 -2.53 -5.30
CA VAL A 187 4.07 -3.36 -6.43
C VAL A 187 2.71 -3.96 -6.10
N ILE A 188 1.79 -3.92 -7.05
CA ILE A 188 0.45 -4.49 -6.89
C ILE A 188 -0.08 -5.07 -8.21
N PHE A 189 -1.03 -6.00 -8.09
CA PHE A 189 -1.85 -6.47 -9.21
C PHE A 189 -3.02 -5.54 -9.50
N SER A 190 -3.49 -5.50 -10.74
CA SER A 190 -4.80 -4.94 -11.07
C SER A 190 -5.93 -5.80 -10.48
N PRO A 191 -7.13 -5.22 -10.25
CA PRO A 191 -8.25 -5.97 -9.67
C PRO A 191 -8.68 -7.21 -10.46
N ASP A 192 -8.48 -7.21 -11.77
CA ASP A 192 -8.71 -8.35 -12.67
C ASP A 192 -7.51 -9.33 -12.76
N GLY A 193 -6.37 -8.97 -12.14
CA GLY A 193 -5.14 -9.75 -12.16
C GLY A 193 -4.39 -9.74 -13.50
N SER A 194 -4.82 -8.93 -14.48
CA SER A 194 -4.20 -8.89 -15.82
C SER A 194 -2.93 -8.05 -15.89
N LYS A 195 -2.78 -7.07 -15.00
CA LYS A 195 -1.66 -6.14 -14.98
C LYS A 195 -0.96 -6.15 -13.62
N ILE A 196 0.30 -5.74 -13.64
CA ILE A 196 1.08 -5.38 -12.45
C ILE A 196 1.48 -3.92 -12.62
N ILE A 197 1.41 -3.13 -11.56
CA ILE A 197 2.04 -1.80 -11.52
C ILE A 197 3.11 -1.77 -10.45
N SER A 198 4.14 -0.97 -10.72
CA SER A 198 5.24 -0.76 -9.80
C SER A 198 5.63 0.70 -9.71
N GLY A 199 5.87 1.17 -8.48
CA GLY A 199 6.47 2.46 -8.16
C GLY A 199 7.92 2.29 -7.74
N SER A 200 8.75 3.31 -7.99
CA SER A 200 10.19 3.22 -7.74
C SER A 200 10.83 4.53 -7.29
N ASP A 201 11.98 4.39 -6.64
CA ASP A 201 12.90 5.48 -6.32
C ASP A 201 13.39 6.23 -7.58
N ASP A 202 13.29 5.60 -8.76
CA ASP A 202 13.61 6.25 -10.04
C ASP A 202 12.57 7.27 -10.50
N LYS A 203 11.56 7.54 -9.64
CA LYS A 203 10.48 8.52 -9.84
C LYS A 203 9.48 8.14 -10.93
N THR A 204 9.49 6.89 -11.36
CA THR A 204 8.59 6.37 -12.38
C THR A 204 7.63 5.32 -11.84
N ILE A 205 6.52 5.18 -12.55
CA ILE A 205 5.62 4.04 -12.41
C ILE A 205 5.72 3.25 -13.70
N ARG A 206 5.70 1.91 -13.61
CA ARG A 206 5.67 1.02 -14.75
C ARG A 206 4.47 0.10 -14.70
N VAL A 207 3.99 -0.27 -15.87
CA VAL A 207 2.83 -1.14 -16.06
C VAL A 207 3.26 -2.38 -16.84
N TRP A 208 3.00 -3.56 -16.29
CA TRP A 208 3.44 -4.84 -16.82
C TRP A 208 2.26 -5.75 -17.07
N ASP A 209 2.31 -6.55 -18.11
CA ASP A 209 1.40 -7.65 -18.33
C ASP A 209 1.68 -8.78 -17.32
N ALA A 210 0.70 -9.17 -16.52
CA ALA A 210 0.88 -10.13 -15.44
C ALA A 210 1.01 -11.60 -15.92
N SER A 211 0.81 -11.84 -17.21
CA SER A 211 0.95 -13.18 -17.81
C SER A 211 2.28 -13.39 -18.51
N THR A 212 2.81 -12.34 -19.12
CA THR A 212 4.05 -12.39 -19.91
C THR A 212 5.24 -11.69 -19.26
N GLY A 213 5.00 -10.79 -18.31
CA GLY A 213 6.02 -9.93 -17.69
C GLY A 213 6.51 -8.79 -18.61
N VAL A 214 5.87 -8.58 -19.76
CA VAL A 214 6.26 -7.53 -20.71
C VAL A 214 5.74 -6.17 -20.22
N GLU A 215 6.56 -5.13 -20.33
CA GLU A 215 6.14 -3.77 -20.06
C GLU A 215 5.12 -3.30 -21.12
N MET A 216 3.93 -2.88 -20.67
CA MET A 216 2.79 -2.56 -21.53
C MET A 216 2.79 -1.11 -22.02
N LEU A 217 3.35 -0.21 -21.22
CA LEU A 217 3.35 1.23 -21.46
C LEU A 217 4.77 1.80 -21.24
N PRO A 218 5.12 2.89 -21.91
CA PRO A 218 6.30 3.65 -21.51
C PRO A 218 6.23 4.05 -20.05
N PRO A 219 7.38 4.16 -19.33
CA PRO A 219 7.38 4.56 -17.93
C PRO A 219 6.58 5.85 -17.70
N LEU A 220 5.62 5.81 -16.77
CA LEU A 220 4.82 6.98 -16.42
C LEU A 220 5.70 7.95 -15.64
N ARG A 221 5.93 9.11 -16.21
CA ARG A 221 6.85 10.14 -15.71
C ARG A 221 6.08 11.39 -15.28
N GLY A 222 6.53 12.03 -14.20
CA GLY A 222 5.93 13.27 -13.73
C GLY A 222 6.22 13.55 -12.26
N HIS A 223 6.42 12.51 -11.44
CA HIS A 223 6.89 12.73 -10.08
C HIS A 223 8.31 13.31 -10.06
N ASN A 224 8.52 14.28 -9.17
CA ASN A 224 9.83 14.93 -8.98
C ASN A 224 10.67 14.18 -7.92
N SER A 225 10.02 13.32 -7.15
CA SER A 225 10.62 12.53 -6.07
C SER A 225 10.26 11.06 -6.24
N MET A 226 10.83 10.20 -5.37
CA MET A 226 10.58 8.77 -5.41
C MET A 226 9.09 8.45 -5.27
N VAL A 227 8.60 7.50 -6.05
CA VAL A 227 7.22 7.00 -5.95
C VAL A 227 7.18 6.00 -4.79
N GLN A 228 6.52 6.38 -3.70
CA GLN A 228 6.47 5.58 -2.47
C GLN A 228 5.38 4.52 -2.50
N SER A 229 4.25 4.83 -3.14
CA SER A 229 3.09 3.94 -3.18
C SER A 229 2.35 4.06 -4.50
N VAL A 230 1.81 2.96 -4.96
CA VAL A 230 0.92 2.89 -6.13
C VAL A 230 -0.32 2.07 -5.80
N ALA A 231 -1.43 2.40 -6.43
CA ALA A 231 -2.70 1.67 -6.30
C ALA A 231 -3.50 1.73 -7.59
N PHE A 232 -4.36 0.74 -7.82
CA PHE A 232 -5.40 0.80 -8.85
C PHE A 232 -6.70 1.36 -8.29
N SER A 233 -7.49 2.01 -9.16
CA SER A 233 -8.91 2.16 -8.89
C SER A 233 -9.60 0.78 -8.91
N PRO A 234 -10.75 0.66 -8.25
CA PRO A 234 -11.43 -0.64 -8.12
C PRO A 234 -11.85 -1.28 -9.43
N ASP A 235 -12.15 -0.46 -10.43
CA ASP A 235 -12.48 -0.89 -11.79
C ASP A 235 -11.23 -1.17 -12.64
N GLY A 236 -10.02 -0.96 -12.07
CA GLY A 236 -8.74 -1.12 -12.76
C GLY A 236 -8.46 -0.05 -13.83
N SER A 237 -9.34 0.94 -14.01
CA SER A 237 -9.21 1.94 -15.09
C SER A 237 -8.17 3.01 -14.80
N LYS A 238 -7.82 3.25 -13.53
CA LYS A 238 -6.90 4.30 -13.12
C LYS A 238 -5.82 3.77 -12.19
N ILE A 239 -4.67 4.44 -12.25
CA ILE A 239 -3.56 4.26 -11.30
C ILE A 239 -3.47 5.53 -10.48
N ILE A 240 -3.27 5.37 -9.17
CA ILE A 240 -2.95 6.46 -8.24
C ILE A 240 -1.54 6.22 -7.73
N SER A 241 -0.78 7.28 -7.59
CA SER A 241 0.58 7.22 -7.07
C SER A 241 0.86 8.35 -6.11
N GLY A 242 1.57 8.03 -5.04
CA GLY A 242 2.09 8.99 -4.08
C GLY A 242 3.60 9.04 -4.10
N SER A 243 4.17 10.23 -3.99
CA SER A 243 5.63 10.42 -3.95
C SER A 243 6.09 11.10 -2.68
N TYR A 244 7.33 10.80 -2.28
CA TYR A 244 8.00 11.35 -1.11
C TYR A 244 9.39 11.88 -1.51
N PRO A 245 9.87 13.00 -0.97
CA PRO A 245 9.28 13.82 0.09
C PRO A 245 8.32 14.93 -0.40
N ASP A 246 8.06 15.05 -1.70
CA ASP A 246 7.23 16.13 -2.24
C ASP A 246 5.73 15.98 -1.96
N SER A 247 5.31 14.85 -1.37
CA SER A 247 3.94 14.53 -0.97
C SER A 247 2.88 14.73 -2.07
N ASN A 248 3.29 14.59 -3.33
CA ASN A 248 2.42 14.76 -4.49
C ASN A 248 1.69 13.46 -4.81
N ILE A 249 0.38 13.60 -5.09
CA ILE A 249 -0.45 12.51 -5.60
C ILE A 249 -0.74 12.78 -7.05
N ARG A 250 -0.69 11.72 -7.84
CA ARG A 250 -1.03 11.76 -9.25
C ARG A 250 -1.99 10.64 -9.58
N ALA A 251 -2.84 10.91 -10.56
CA ALA A 251 -3.73 9.91 -11.16
C ALA A 251 -3.41 9.75 -12.64
N TRP A 252 -3.47 8.51 -13.11
CA TRP A 252 -3.11 8.12 -14.46
C TRP A 252 -4.19 7.21 -15.03
N ASP A 253 -4.42 7.29 -16.31
CA ASP A 253 -5.22 6.28 -17.01
C ASP A 253 -4.39 5.00 -17.16
N ALA A 254 -4.93 3.88 -16.69
CA ALA A 254 -4.20 2.61 -16.61
C ALA A 254 -3.98 1.92 -17.97
N ASN A 255 -4.67 2.36 -19.02
CA ASN A 255 -4.55 1.80 -20.37
C ASN A 255 -3.66 2.63 -21.28
N THR A 256 -3.70 3.96 -21.12
CA THR A 256 -2.97 4.89 -21.98
C THR A 256 -1.73 5.48 -21.34
N GLY A 257 -1.63 5.41 -19.99
CA GLY A 257 -0.57 6.06 -19.23
C GLY A 257 -0.67 7.59 -19.17
N ILE A 258 -1.77 8.17 -19.66
CA ILE A 258 -1.97 9.62 -19.64
C ILE A 258 -2.25 10.08 -18.19
N MET A 259 -1.54 11.13 -17.78
CA MET A 259 -1.77 11.74 -16.46
C MET A 259 -3.13 12.45 -16.45
N LEU A 260 -3.98 12.07 -15.52
CA LEU A 260 -5.34 12.60 -15.34
C LEU A 260 -5.40 13.71 -14.28
N LEU A 261 -4.55 13.63 -13.25
CA LEU A 261 -4.49 14.58 -12.16
C LEU A 261 -3.03 14.94 -11.87
N ASN A 262 -2.74 16.23 -11.99
CA ASN A 262 -1.49 16.83 -11.53
C ASN A 262 -1.83 17.91 -10.48
N PRO A 263 -1.50 17.73 -9.20
CA PRO A 263 -1.83 18.68 -8.15
C PRO A 263 -1.11 20.04 -8.29
N GLN A 264 -0.11 20.14 -9.18
CA GLN A 264 0.53 21.43 -9.50
C GLN A 264 -0.25 22.25 -10.54
N ILE A 265 -1.25 21.65 -11.19
CA ILE A 265 -2.15 22.33 -12.13
C ILE A 265 -3.39 22.75 -11.35
N THR A 266 -3.59 24.05 -11.20
CA THR A 266 -4.81 24.58 -10.56
C THR A 266 -6.03 24.38 -11.47
N PRO A 267 -7.26 24.30 -10.91
CA PRO A 267 -8.48 24.17 -11.72
C PRO A 267 -8.67 25.28 -12.77
N ASP A 268 -8.00 26.41 -12.56
CA ASP A 268 -8.06 27.59 -13.45
C ASP A 268 -6.92 27.62 -14.48
N ASP A 269 -6.07 26.59 -14.54
CA ASP A 269 -4.99 26.53 -15.54
C ASP A 269 -5.59 26.32 -16.94
N PRO A 270 -5.38 27.25 -17.88
CA PRO A 270 -5.91 27.14 -19.25
C PRO A 270 -5.39 25.94 -20.02
N ALA A 271 -4.34 25.26 -19.53
CA ALA A 271 -3.82 24.02 -20.09
C ALA A 271 -4.63 22.77 -19.71
N MET A 272 -5.58 22.90 -18.76
CA MET A 272 -6.48 21.80 -18.37
C MET A 272 -7.63 21.72 -19.35
N PRO A 273 -7.79 20.62 -20.11
CA PRO A 273 -9.01 20.42 -20.91
C PRO A 273 -10.25 20.38 -19.99
N ALA A 274 -11.31 21.11 -20.36
CA ALA A 274 -12.54 21.22 -19.57
C ALA A 274 -13.17 19.83 -19.21
N ILE A 275 -12.89 18.81 -19.99
CA ILE A 275 -13.35 17.42 -19.82
C ILE A 275 -12.71 16.79 -18.56
N ASN A 276 -11.47 17.13 -18.20
CA ASN A 276 -10.79 16.55 -17.05
C ASN A 276 -11.34 17.04 -15.70
N ASN A 277 -11.84 18.27 -15.63
CA ASN A 277 -12.42 18.81 -14.41
C ASN A 277 -13.73 18.10 -14.02
N LEU A 278 -14.56 17.74 -15.01
CA LEU A 278 -15.82 17.03 -14.77
C LEU A 278 -15.54 15.58 -14.31
N MET A 279 -14.64 14.90 -14.98
CA MET A 279 -14.24 13.52 -14.63
C MET A 279 -13.56 13.42 -13.27
N ILE A 280 -12.71 14.36 -12.93
CA ILE A 280 -12.06 14.39 -11.61
C ILE A 280 -13.10 14.69 -10.50
N ARG A 281 -14.03 15.59 -10.73
CA ARG A 281 -15.14 15.87 -9.80
C ARG A 281 -16.07 14.65 -9.64
N GLU A 282 -16.47 14.01 -10.72
CA GLU A 282 -17.26 12.77 -10.67
C GLU A 282 -16.50 11.63 -10.00
N TRP A 283 -15.21 11.51 -10.28
CA TRP A 283 -14.37 10.49 -9.70
C TRP A 283 -14.18 10.71 -8.18
N LEU A 284 -13.85 11.92 -7.73
CA LEU A 284 -13.79 12.27 -6.31
C LEU A 284 -15.16 12.13 -5.64
N THR A 285 -16.25 12.41 -6.35
CA THR A 285 -17.62 12.23 -5.89
C THR A 285 -18.02 10.76 -5.78
N ASN A 286 -17.66 9.94 -6.77
CA ASN A 286 -17.98 8.51 -6.81
C ASN A 286 -17.09 7.65 -5.89
N ILE A 287 -15.86 8.08 -5.60
CA ILE A 287 -15.01 7.44 -4.59
C ILE A 287 -15.61 7.59 -3.19
N SER A 288 -16.32 8.70 -2.95
CA SER A 288 -16.75 9.06 -1.60
C SER A 288 -18.10 8.51 -1.19
N THR A 289 -18.87 8.02 -2.19
CA THR A 289 -20.26 7.85 -1.84
C THR A 289 -20.84 6.52 -2.26
N GLY A 290 -20.76 5.61 -2.10
CA GLY A 290 -22.19 5.28 -2.04
C GLY A 290 -23.09 6.49 -1.60
N ARG A 291 -22.59 7.65 -1.24
CA ARG A 291 -23.21 8.99 -1.12
C ARG A 291 -22.20 10.00 -0.60
N TYR A 292 -21.86 10.96 -1.43
CA TYR A 292 -21.23 12.26 -1.14
C TYR A 292 -20.37 12.36 0.13
N MET A 293 -19.08 12.21 -0.01
CA MET A 293 -18.18 13.10 0.72
C MET A 293 -18.17 14.41 -0.07
N GLY A 294 -18.59 15.49 0.57
CA GLY A 294 -18.59 16.79 -0.02
C GLY A 294 -17.24 17.05 -0.67
N ALA A 295 -17.25 17.74 -1.80
CA ALA A 295 -16.06 18.25 -2.45
C ALA A 295 -15.06 18.61 -1.37
N LEU A 296 -13.79 18.17 -1.51
CA LEU A 296 -12.70 18.85 -0.80
C LEU A 296 -12.99 20.33 -1.00
N PRO A 297 -13.16 21.14 0.06
CA PRO A 297 -13.44 22.55 -0.11
C PRO A 297 -12.41 23.07 -1.10
N VAL A 298 -12.86 23.78 -2.13
CA VAL A 298 -11.99 24.48 -3.08
C VAL A 298 -11.02 25.41 -2.36
N ASP A 299 -11.25 25.66 -1.10
CA ASP A 299 -10.45 26.41 -0.12
C ASP A 299 -9.44 25.57 0.69
N ALA A 300 -9.13 24.34 0.31
CA ALA A 300 -7.81 23.82 0.63
C ALA A 300 -6.79 24.63 -0.19
N ARG A 301 -6.74 25.91 0.07
CA ARG A 301 -5.67 26.81 -0.39
C ARG A 301 -4.39 26.23 0.19
N PHE A 302 -3.62 25.58 -0.66
CA PHE A 302 -2.21 25.40 -0.41
C PHE A 302 -1.59 26.80 -0.31
N HIS A 303 -1.65 27.39 0.87
CA HIS A 303 -0.87 28.58 1.13
C HIS A 303 0.59 28.19 0.88
N ARG A 304 1.28 29.00 0.09
CA ARG A 304 2.74 29.03 0.00
C ARG A 304 3.30 29.26 1.42
N GLY A 305 3.54 28.20 2.12
CA GLY A 305 4.12 28.17 3.43
C GLY A 305 4.22 26.70 3.81
N ARG A 306 5.42 26.17 3.86
CA ARG A 306 5.87 24.86 4.37
C ARG A 306 4.70 23.94 4.75
N LEU A 307 4.41 22.96 3.92
CA LEU A 307 3.59 21.82 4.29
C LEU A 307 4.30 21.09 5.45
N HIS A 308 3.90 21.44 6.65
CA HIS A 308 4.25 20.70 7.84
C HIS A 308 3.16 19.64 8.05
N GLY A 309 3.40 18.44 7.52
CA GLY A 309 2.52 17.31 7.70
C GLY A 309 2.68 16.29 6.59
N SER A 310 2.75 15.03 6.94
CA SER A 310 2.78 13.91 6.01
C SER A 310 1.36 13.49 5.68
N THR A 311 1.06 13.34 4.38
CA THR A 311 -0.24 12.88 3.89
C THR A 311 -0.08 11.47 3.32
N TYR A 312 -0.87 10.55 3.82
CA TYR A 312 -0.92 9.16 3.35
C TYR A 312 -2.11 8.88 2.48
N PHE A 313 -1.88 8.02 1.51
CA PHE A 313 -2.91 7.52 0.61
C PHE A 313 -2.80 6.00 0.57
N GLY A 314 -3.90 5.33 0.75
CA GLY A 314 -3.99 3.89 0.63
C GLY A 314 -5.31 3.49 -0.01
N TRP A 315 -5.27 2.45 -0.84
CA TRP A 315 -6.45 1.76 -1.33
C TRP A 315 -6.56 0.43 -0.58
N THR A 316 -7.76 0.10 -0.19
CA THR A 316 -8.05 -1.24 0.32
C THR A 316 -8.76 -2.04 -0.77
N ALA A 317 -8.73 -3.33 -0.69
CA ALA A 317 -9.45 -4.27 -1.57
C ALA A 317 -10.95 -3.97 -1.71
N GLY A 318 -11.42 -2.95 -1.08
CA GLY A 318 -12.82 -2.53 -1.03
C GLY A 318 -13.09 -1.05 -1.32
N TYR A 319 -12.31 -0.33 -2.14
CA TYR A 319 -12.84 0.85 -2.84
C TYR A 319 -12.80 2.24 -2.20
N LYS A 320 -11.87 2.62 -1.32
CA LYS A 320 -11.72 4.03 -0.92
C LYS A 320 -10.29 4.50 -0.87
N LEU A 321 -10.05 5.68 -1.45
CA LEU A 321 -8.85 6.47 -1.22
C LEU A 321 -8.94 7.06 0.19
N VAL A 322 -7.96 6.81 1.03
CA VAL A 322 -7.82 7.45 2.33
C VAL A 322 -6.75 8.49 2.25
N ILE A 323 -7.12 9.70 2.64
CA ILE A 323 -6.20 10.80 2.84
C ILE A 323 -6.12 11.01 4.34
N ILE A 324 -4.99 10.69 4.95
CA ILE A 324 -4.74 10.96 6.36
C ILE A 324 -3.70 12.08 6.44
N HIS A 325 -4.08 13.22 7.00
CA HIS A 325 -3.19 14.31 7.32
C HIS A 325 -2.63 14.09 8.73
N PHE A 326 -1.31 14.06 8.85
CA PHE A 326 -0.62 14.02 10.14
C PHE A 326 -0.05 15.40 10.48
N PRO A 327 -0.12 15.84 11.75
CA PRO A 327 0.48 17.10 12.17
C PRO A 327 2.01 17.07 12.11
N ASP A 328 2.64 18.21 12.19
CA ASP A 328 4.03 18.61 11.89
C ASP A 328 5.20 17.75 12.41
N HIS A 329 4.94 16.69 13.13
CA HIS A 329 5.97 15.79 13.69
C HIS A 329 6.00 14.40 13.06
N TRP A 330 5.26 14.19 11.96
CA TRP A 330 5.11 12.89 11.32
C TRP A 330 5.73 12.91 9.93
N CYS A 331 7.04 12.72 9.87
CA CYS A 331 7.71 12.40 8.61
C CYS A 331 7.68 10.90 8.37
N LEU A 332 7.27 10.53 7.17
CA LEU A 332 7.55 9.21 6.65
C LEU A 332 9.05 9.09 6.37
N LEU A 333 9.67 8.11 6.95
CA LEU A 333 10.93 7.58 6.47
C LEU A 333 10.73 6.10 6.13
N TRP A 334 11.04 5.78 4.90
CA TRP A 334 11.47 4.47 4.38
C TRP A 334 10.81 3.21 4.91
#